data_5fb4869eb77cbc7e62195fa41d193342
#
_entry.id   5fb4869eb77cbc7e62195fa41d193342
#
_cell.length_a   1.000
_cell.length_b   1.000
_cell.length_c   1.000
_cell.angle_alpha   90.00
_cell.angle_beta   90.00
_cell.angle_gamma   90.00
#
_symmetry.space_group_name_H-M   'P 1'
#
loop_
_entity.id
_entity.type
_entity.pdbx_description
1 polymer ?
#
loop_
_entity_poly.entity_id
_entity_poly.type
_entity_poly.pdbx_seq_one_letter_code
_entity_poly.pdbx_strand_id
1 'polypeptide(L)'
;MKISVIHPSRNRPERASKVFNEMISKADNPELIQYIISIDNDETKDYTNISCGLFTPVTLISDNRYCVGAINNGAKSSTGGILMVTSDDFDEWQQGWDTLIREAFRGYNCKMLKTNDGSQGWIATLPIMDRALYNKLGYIYNPEYLHMFCDTDLSSICDLMDCTIYRLDITFKHNHYTKLKNKDSINERNDATWNQGEAIYLRRYKENFGLSKEEIKGKIKDTHHLAWVRRKLNG
;
A
#
# COMPACT_ATOMS: atom_id res chain seq x y z
N MET A 1 8.58 0.84 -18.10
CA MET A 1 8.84 0.05 -16.86
C MET A 1 7.54 -0.65 -16.47
N LYS A 2 7.58 -1.95 -16.14
CA LYS A 2 6.40 -2.74 -15.72
C LYS A 2 5.98 -2.34 -14.31
N ILE A 3 4.67 -2.22 -14.07
CA ILE A 3 4.07 -2.00 -12.74
C ILE A 3 3.47 -3.32 -12.26
N SER A 4 3.79 -3.74 -11.03
CA SER A 4 3.07 -4.81 -10.35
C SER A 4 2.11 -4.20 -9.34
N VAL A 5 0.82 -4.36 -9.61
CA VAL A 5 -0.27 -3.98 -8.69
C VAL A 5 -0.55 -5.16 -7.76
N ILE A 6 -0.52 -4.91 -6.47
CA ILE A 6 -0.74 -5.91 -5.41
C ILE A 6 -2.04 -5.53 -4.70
N HIS A 7 -3.02 -6.40 -4.81
CA HIS A 7 -4.38 -6.20 -4.30
C HIS A 7 -4.73 -7.28 -3.26
N PRO A 8 -4.54 -7.01 -1.97
CA PRO A 8 -5.05 -7.90 -0.93
C PRO A 8 -6.58 -7.82 -0.92
N SER A 9 -7.25 -8.95 -0.97
CA SER A 9 -8.71 -9.01 -0.88
C SER A 9 -9.17 -10.18 -0.01
N ARG A 10 -10.33 -10.00 0.65
CA ARG A 10 -10.96 -11.03 1.46
C ARG A 10 -12.47 -10.87 1.48
N ASN A 11 -13.19 -11.92 1.11
CA ASN A 11 -14.66 -11.99 1.07
C ASN A 11 -15.33 -10.92 0.18
N ARG A 12 -14.62 -10.30 -0.75
CA ARG A 12 -15.10 -9.16 -1.56
C ARG A 12 -14.75 -9.27 -3.05
N PRO A 13 -14.97 -10.43 -3.72
CA PRO A 13 -14.58 -10.61 -5.12
C PRO A 13 -15.21 -9.59 -6.07
N GLU A 14 -16.47 -9.15 -5.80
CA GLU A 14 -17.16 -8.17 -6.63
C GLU A 14 -16.47 -6.79 -6.54
N ARG A 15 -15.99 -6.38 -5.35
CA ARG A 15 -15.24 -5.13 -5.17
C ARG A 15 -13.86 -5.24 -5.83
N ALA A 16 -13.16 -6.36 -5.61
CA ALA A 16 -11.88 -6.63 -6.25
C ALA A 16 -12.00 -6.58 -7.79
N SER A 17 -13.06 -7.20 -8.34
CA SER A 17 -13.36 -7.14 -9.78
C SER A 17 -13.60 -5.72 -10.26
N LYS A 18 -14.38 -4.91 -9.52
CA LYS A 18 -14.64 -3.50 -9.86
C LYS A 18 -13.35 -2.71 -9.94
N VAL A 19 -12.50 -2.80 -8.91
CA VAL A 19 -11.22 -2.07 -8.85
C VAL A 19 -10.30 -2.51 -9.97
N PHE A 20 -10.15 -3.83 -10.20
CA PHE A 20 -9.36 -4.37 -11.30
C PHE A 20 -9.82 -3.82 -12.66
N ASN A 21 -11.13 -3.92 -12.95
CA ASN A 21 -11.69 -3.47 -14.22
C ASN A 21 -11.48 -1.97 -14.45
N GLU A 22 -11.68 -1.15 -13.41
CA GLU A 22 -11.47 0.28 -13.50
C GLU A 22 -10.00 0.62 -13.73
N MET A 23 -9.08 0.00 -12.99
CA MET A 23 -7.63 0.21 -13.17
C MET A 23 -7.18 -0.16 -14.58
N ILE A 24 -7.57 -1.32 -15.09
CA ILE A 24 -7.16 -1.79 -16.43
C ILE A 24 -7.78 -0.92 -17.52
N SER A 25 -9.06 -0.56 -17.42
CA SER A 25 -9.74 0.25 -18.44
C SER A 25 -9.21 1.69 -18.54
N LYS A 26 -8.64 2.22 -17.46
CA LYS A 26 -8.06 3.57 -17.41
C LYS A 26 -6.54 3.62 -17.60
N ALA A 27 -5.90 2.47 -17.75
CA ALA A 27 -4.48 2.42 -18.05
C ALA A 27 -4.21 2.72 -19.53
N ASP A 28 -3.13 3.45 -19.82
CA ASP A 28 -2.66 3.69 -21.19
C ASP A 28 -1.94 2.47 -21.77
N ASN A 29 -1.27 1.68 -20.91
CA ASN A 29 -0.46 0.53 -21.33
C ASN A 29 -0.76 -0.68 -20.41
N PRO A 30 -1.96 -1.26 -20.48
CA PRO A 30 -2.36 -2.34 -19.60
C PRO A 30 -1.49 -3.61 -19.74
N GLU A 31 -0.87 -3.83 -20.91
CA GLU A 31 0.07 -4.93 -21.16
C GLU A 31 1.36 -4.83 -20.33
N LEU A 32 1.68 -3.64 -19.82
CA LEU A 32 2.79 -3.38 -18.91
C LEU A 32 2.39 -3.43 -17.43
N ILE A 33 1.20 -3.97 -17.14
CA ILE A 33 0.71 -4.17 -15.77
C ILE A 33 0.69 -5.66 -15.46
N GLN A 34 1.29 -6.03 -14.33
CA GLN A 34 1.05 -7.29 -13.66
C GLN A 34 0.09 -7.02 -12.51
N TYR A 35 -1.10 -7.61 -12.54
CA TYR A 35 -2.06 -7.46 -11.46
C TYR A 35 -2.14 -8.75 -10.65
N ILE A 36 -1.93 -8.65 -9.34
CA ILE A 36 -1.89 -9.77 -8.41
C ILE A 36 -2.97 -9.55 -7.35
N ILE A 37 -3.99 -10.40 -7.33
CA ILE A 37 -4.96 -10.47 -6.24
C ILE A 37 -4.43 -11.48 -5.24
N SER A 38 -4.11 -11.04 -4.02
CA SER A 38 -3.59 -11.89 -2.95
C SER A 38 -4.70 -12.19 -1.94
N ILE A 39 -5.08 -13.46 -1.84
CA ILE A 39 -6.15 -13.95 -0.96
C ILE A 39 -5.61 -14.97 0.04
N ASP A 40 -6.36 -15.16 1.12
CA ASP A 40 -6.04 -16.14 2.15
C ASP A 40 -6.37 -17.57 1.69
N ASN A 41 -5.69 -18.58 2.22
CA ASN A 41 -5.93 -19.98 1.92
C ASN A 41 -7.27 -20.51 2.48
N ASP A 42 -7.87 -19.79 3.45
CA ASP A 42 -9.20 -20.05 4.01
C ASP A 42 -10.32 -19.22 3.34
N GLU A 43 -10.00 -18.54 2.22
CA GLU A 43 -10.99 -17.79 1.44
C GLU A 43 -12.00 -18.76 0.78
N THR A 44 -13.27 -18.47 0.94
CA THR A 44 -14.36 -19.32 0.42
C THR A 44 -15.05 -18.73 -0.81
N LYS A 45 -14.77 -17.46 -1.12
CA LYS A 45 -15.35 -16.78 -2.28
C LYS A 45 -14.50 -17.01 -3.53
N ASP A 46 -15.17 -17.03 -4.67
CA ASP A 46 -14.54 -17.27 -5.97
C ASP A 46 -14.00 -15.96 -6.56
N TYR A 47 -12.70 -15.95 -6.87
CA TYR A 47 -11.99 -14.86 -7.55
C TYR A 47 -11.55 -15.23 -8.97
N THR A 48 -11.88 -16.45 -9.47
CA THR A 48 -11.37 -16.96 -10.75
C THR A 48 -12.00 -16.29 -11.97
N ASN A 49 -13.18 -15.70 -11.82
CA ASN A 49 -13.94 -15.08 -12.90
C ASN A 49 -13.65 -13.57 -13.08
N ILE A 50 -12.60 -13.04 -12.43
CA ILE A 50 -12.23 -11.63 -12.58
C ILE A 50 -11.44 -11.45 -13.88
N SER A 51 -11.97 -10.61 -14.79
CA SER A 51 -11.33 -10.29 -16.06
C SER A 51 -11.77 -8.92 -16.59
N CYS A 52 -10.94 -8.30 -17.42
CA CYS A 52 -11.24 -7.08 -18.17
C CYS A 52 -10.77 -7.26 -19.62
N GLY A 53 -11.69 -7.60 -20.52
CA GLY A 53 -11.34 -7.98 -21.88
C GLY A 53 -10.43 -9.21 -21.92
N LEU A 54 -9.23 -9.06 -22.47
CA LEU A 54 -8.20 -10.12 -22.52
C LEU A 54 -7.30 -10.15 -21.27
N PHE A 55 -7.47 -9.22 -20.34
CA PHE A 55 -6.65 -9.13 -19.14
C PHE A 55 -7.30 -9.89 -18.00
N THR A 56 -6.48 -10.69 -17.30
CA THR A 56 -6.87 -11.42 -16.10
C THR A 56 -5.81 -11.19 -15.02
N PRO A 57 -6.21 -11.03 -13.75
CA PRO A 57 -5.25 -10.96 -12.66
C PRO A 57 -4.65 -12.34 -12.36
N VAL A 58 -3.46 -12.34 -11.77
CA VAL A 58 -2.91 -13.54 -11.13
C VAL A 58 -3.53 -13.64 -9.74
N THR A 59 -4.28 -14.69 -9.46
CA THR A 59 -4.77 -14.95 -8.10
C THR A 59 -3.72 -15.76 -7.34
N LEU A 60 -3.18 -15.16 -6.28
CA LEU A 60 -2.23 -15.77 -5.37
C LEU A 60 -2.94 -16.19 -4.08
N ILE A 61 -2.93 -17.49 -3.80
CA ILE A 61 -3.48 -18.06 -2.58
C ILE A 61 -2.33 -18.37 -1.63
N SER A 62 -2.38 -17.84 -0.41
CA SER A 62 -1.30 -17.99 0.57
C SER A 62 -1.86 -18.05 2.00
N ASP A 63 -1.08 -18.63 2.91
CA ASP A 63 -1.34 -18.52 4.35
C ASP A 63 -0.94 -17.12 4.82
N ASN A 64 -1.85 -16.19 4.65
CA ASN A 64 -1.63 -14.79 5.00
C ASN A 64 -2.02 -14.53 6.46
N ARG A 65 -1.24 -13.65 7.10
CA ARG A 65 -1.64 -13.06 8.37
C ARG A 65 -2.13 -11.64 8.11
N TYR A 66 -3.42 -11.47 7.94
CA TYR A 66 -4.05 -10.19 7.64
C TYR A 66 -3.50 -9.51 6.35
N CYS A 67 -3.82 -8.22 6.19
CA CYS A 67 -3.50 -7.41 5.04
C CYS A 67 -1.98 -7.33 4.76
N VAL A 68 -1.16 -7.14 5.81
CA VAL A 68 0.31 -7.03 5.64
C VAL A 68 0.91 -8.31 5.07
N GLY A 69 0.46 -9.48 5.55
CA GLY A 69 0.88 -10.78 5.01
C GLY A 69 0.52 -10.92 3.53
N ALA A 70 -0.74 -10.61 3.18
CA ALA A 70 -1.22 -10.70 1.80
C ALA A 70 -0.43 -9.77 0.86
N ILE A 71 -0.18 -8.52 1.26
CA ILE A 71 0.60 -7.56 0.48
C ILE A 71 2.04 -8.05 0.28
N ASN A 72 2.71 -8.47 1.34
CA ASN A 72 4.09 -8.92 1.25
C ASN A 72 4.24 -10.21 0.44
N ASN A 73 3.28 -11.14 0.50
CA ASN A 73 3.27 -12.34 -0.34
C ASN A 73 3.04 -11.99 -1.83
N GLY A 74 2.12 -11.08 -2.11
CA GLY A 74 1.95 -10.54 -3.47
C GLY A 74 3.22 -9.85 -3.99
N ALA A 75 3.89 -9.09 -3.13
CA ALA A 75 5.15 -8.42 -3.49
C ALA A 75 6.27 -9.41 -3.84
N LYS A 76 6.41 -10.52 -3.10
CA LYS A 76 7.38 -11.59 -3.41
C LYS A 76 7.14 -12.21 -4.79
N SER A 77 5.88 -12.32 -5.23
CA SER A 77 5.50 -12.86 -6.54
C SER A 77 5.54 -11.83 -7.66
N SER A 78 5.83 -10.57 -7.35
CA SER A 78 5.82 -9.47 -8.31
C SER A 78 7.11 -9.39 -9.13
N THR A 79 6.98 -9.03 -10.42
CA THR A 79 8.11 -8.92 -11.37
C THR A 79 8.33 -7.49 -11.89
N GLY A 80 7.46 -6.55 -11.55
CA GLY A 80 7.56 -5.16 -12.02
C GLY A 80 8.71 -4.39 -11.40
N GLY A 81 9.21 -3.41 -12.12
CA GLY A 81 10.18 -2.43 -11.60
C GLY A 81 9.56 -1.42 -10.64
N ILE A 82 8.24 -1.29 -10.67
CA ILE A 82 7.43 -0.52 -9.72
C ILE A 82 6.44 -1.48 -9.05
N LEU A 83 6.31 -1.40 -7.74
CA LEU A 83 5.32 -2.10 -6.94
C LEU A 83 4.30 -1.08 -6.42
N MET A 84 3.03 -1.39 -6.56
CA MET A 84 1.92 -0.56 -6.14
C MET A 84 0.92 -1.38 -5.34
N VAL A 85 0.54 -0.93 -4.17
CA VAL A 85 -0.55 -1.54 -3.41
C VAL A 85 -1.87 -0.88 -3.79
N THR A 86 -2.94 -1.65 -3.86
CA THR A 86 -4.33 -1.17 -3.92
C THR A 86 -5.18 -1.93 -2.92
N SER A 87 -6.47 -1.63 -2.83
CA SER A 87 -7.43 -2.37 -2.00
C SER A 87 -8.84 -2.27 -2.58
N ASP A 88 -9.78 -3.03 -2.01
CA ASP A 88 -11.19 -3.12 -2.43
C ASP A 88 -11.98 -1.82 -2.31
N ASP A 89 -11.44 -0.78 -1.69
CA ASP A 89 -12.09 0.50 -1.40
C ASP A 89 -11.45 1.70 -2.12
N PHE A 90 -10.56 1.45 -3.10
CA PHE A 90 -10.07 2.48 -4.02
C PHE A 90 -10.91 2.49 -5.30
N ASP A 91 -11.36 3.67 -5.71
CA ASP A 91 -12.00 3.90 -7.01
C ASP A 91 -11.68 5.29 -7.58
N GLU A 92 -12.39 5.69 -8.65
CA GLU A 92 -12.17 6.95 -9.37
C GLU A 92 -10.70 7.12 -9.82
N TRP A 93 -10.12 6.05 -10.40
CA TRP A 93 -8.78 6.06 -10.95
C TRP A 93 -8.63 7.09 -12.07
N GLN A 94 -7.55 7.85 -12.05
CA GLN A 94 -7.25 8.83 -13.10
C GLN A 94 -6.92 8.14 -14.41
N GLN A 95 -7.41 8.68 -15.55
CA GLN A 95 -7.02 8.18 -16.87
C GLN A 95 -5.49 8.29 -17.07
N GLY A 96 -4.86 7.25 -17.59
CA GLY A 96 -3.40 7.21 -17.82
C GLY A 96 -2.58 7.14 -16.53
N TRP A 97 -3.16 6.69 -15.42
CA TRP A 97 -2.50 6.59 -14.11
C TRP A 97 -1.16 5.86 -14.18
N ASP A 98 -1.08 4.83 -14.98
CA ASP A 98 0.11 3.99 -15.16
C ASP A 98 1.27 4.73 -15.84
N THR A 99 0.95 5.59 -16.81
CA THR A 99 1.92 6.49 -17.48
C THR A 99 2.43 7.54 -16.50
N LEU A 100 1.53 8.19 -15.75
CA LEU A 100 1.89 9.21 -14.75
C LEU A 100 2.82 8.65 -13.66
N ILE A 101 2.53 7.42 -13.18
CA ILE A 101 3.39 6.74 -12.20
C ILE A 101 4.77 6.45 -12.80
N ARG A 102 4.86 5.90 -14.04
CA ARG A 102 6.16 5.64 -14.68
C ARG A 102 6.97 6.91 -14.86
N GLU A 103 6.32 8.01 -15.24
CA GLU A 103 6.97 9.31 -15.37
C GLU A 103 7.49 9.85 -14.05
N ALA A 104 6.73 9.66 -12.96
CA ALA A 104 7.14 10.08 -11.62
C ALA A 104 8.44 9.40 -11.16
N PHE A 105 8.69 8.18 -11.60
CA PHE A 105 9.94 7.45 -11.27
C PHE A 105 11.09 7.67 -12.25
N ARG A 106 10.88 8.42 -13.34
CA ARG A 106 11.94 8.63 -14.34
C ARG A 106 13.15 9.36 -13.74
N GLY A 107 14.31 8.73 -13.79
CA GLY A 107 15.56 9.29 -13.25
C GLY A 107 15.72 9.12 -11.72
N TYR A 108 14.76 8.51 -11.05
CA TYR A 108 14.85 8.21 -9.62
C TYR A 108 15.18 6.75 -9.37
N ASN A 109 15.78 6.49 -8.21
CA ASN A 109 16.08 5.15 -7.69
C ASN A 109 15.93 5.12 -6.19
N CYS A 110 15.45 4.01 -5.65
CA CYS A 110 15.20 3.81 -4.22
C CYS A 110 14.22 4.84 -3.64
N LYS A 111 13.04 4.97 -4.27
CA LYS A 111 12.03 5.97 -3.93
C LYS A 111 10.65 5.36 -3.71
N MET A 112 9.88 6.02 -2.84
CA MET A 112 8.44 5.86 -2.70
C MET A 112 7.73 7.05 -3.34
N LEU A 113 6.61 6.82 -4.01
CA LEU A 113 5.74 7.84 -4.57
C LEU A 113 4.51 7.99 -3.68
N LYS A 114 4.30 9.20 -3.17
CA LYS A 114 3.08 9.62 -2.47
C LYS A 114 2.16 10.34 -3.47
N THR A 115 0.97 9.80 -3.65
CA THR A 115 -0.11 10.35 -4.46
C THR A 115 -1.21 10.93 -3.58
N ASN A 116 -2.26 11.49 -4.17
CA ASN A 116 -3.41 12.03 -3.45
C ASN A 116 -4.54 10.99 -3.43
N ASP A 117 -4.84 10.45 -2.27
CA ASP A 117 -5.95 9.51 -2.02
C ASP A 117 -7.25 10.20 -1.58
N GLY A 118 -7.27 11.54 -1.59
CA GLY A 118 -8.41 12.36 -1.11
C GLY A 118 -8.63 12.30 0.39
N SER A 119 -7.70 11.77 1.17
CA SER A 119 -7.89 11.45 2.59
C SER A 119 -6.71 11.87 3.46
N GLN A 120 -5.52 11.37 3.16
CA GLN A 120 -4.35 11.51 4.00
C GLN A 120 -3.29 12.41 3.36
N GLY A 121 -2.95 13.51 4.06
CA GLY A 121 -1.92 14.43 3.56
C GLY A 121 -0.50 13.87 3.65
N TRP A 122 -0.21 13.14 4.72
CA TRP A 122 1.15 12.65 5.00
C TRP A 122 1.32 11.15 4.75
N ILE A 123 0.41 10.29 5.26
CA ILE A 123 0.53 8.84 5.15
C ILE A 123 0.32 8.39 3.70
N ALA A 124 1.18 7.50 3.21
CA ALA A 124 0.99 6.82 1.94
C ALA A 124 0.09 5.58 2.13
N THR A 125 -1.23 5.79 2.16
CA THR A 125 -2.23 4.70 2.30
C THR A 125 -2.23 3.77 1.10
N LEU A 126 -1.78 4.25 -0.05
CA LEU A 126 -1.54 3.51 -1.28
C LEU A 126 -0.06 3.67 -1.63
N PRO A 127 0.83 2.85 -1.04
CA PRO A 127 2.26 2.96 -1.32
C PRO A 127 2.58 2.49 -2.73
N ILE A 128 3.36 3.31 -3.41
CA ILE A 128 3.93 3.00 -4.72
C ILE A 128 5.44 3.17 -4.56
N MET A 129 6.22 2.12 -4.82
CA MET A 129 7.66 2.17 -4.65
C MET A 129 8.39 1.51 -5.81
N ASP A 130 9.61 1.93 -6.08
CA ASP A 130 10.44 1.23 -7.03
C ASP A 130 11.02 -0.08 -6.44
N ARG A 131 11.47 -0.95 -7.32
CA ARG A 131 12.05 -2.25 -6.94
C ARG A 131 13.30 -2.09 -6.07
N ALA A 132 14.05 -1.00 -6.22
CA ALA A 132 15.24 -0.76 -5.43
C ALA A 132 14.93 -0.48 -3.97
N LEU A 133 13.88 0.32 -3.71
CA LEU A 133 13.40 0.56 -2.33
C LEU A 133 12.85 -0.74 -1.72
N TYR A 134 12.02 -1.48 -2.47
CA TYR A 134 11.52 -2.78 -2.00
C TYR A 134 12.66 -3.75 -1.64
N ASN A 135 13.67 -3.87 -2.49
CA ASN A 135 14.82 -4.74 -2.24
C ASN A 135 15.63 -4.28 -1.03
N LYS A 136 15.75 -2.96 -0.81
CA LYS A 136 16.44 -2.40 0.35
C LYS A 136 15.71 -2.69 1.65
N LEU A 137 14.38 -2.55 1.68
CA LEU A 137 13.56 -2.81 2.86
C LEU A 137 13.29 -4.32 3.07
N GLY A 138 13.22 -5.11 2.00
CA GLY A 138 12.86 -6.52 2.01
C GLY A 138 11.35 -6.79 2.12
N TYR A 139 10.53 -5.75 2.20
CA TYR A 139 9.07 -5.81 2.31
C TYR A 139 8.41 -4.52 1.80
N ILE A 140 7.10 -4.55 1.57
CA ILE A 140 6.31 -3.31 1.42
C ILE A 140 5.95 -2.78 2.79
N TYR A 141 5.36 -3.63 3.63
CA TYR A 141 5.05 -3.29 5.02
C TYR A 141 5.82 -4.21 5.97
N ASN A 142 6.32 -3.65 7.06
CA ASN A 142 7.05 -4.42 8.05
C ASN A 142 6.19 -5.59 8.55
N PRO A 143 6.70 -6.85 8.49
CA PRO A 143 5.92 -8.06 8.77
C PRO A 143 5.49 -8.24 10.23
N GLU A 144 5.94 -7.39 11.16
CA GLU A 144 5.47 -7.39 12.53
C GLU A 144 4.02 -6.87 12.65
N TYR A 145 3.58 -6.01 11.71
CA TYR A 145 2.21 -5.51 11.67
C TYR A 145 1.26 -6.54 11.08
N LEU A 146 0.03 -6.53 11.58
CA LEU A 146 -1.08 -7.24 10.96
C LEU A 146 -1.82 -6.34 9.94
N HIS A 147 -2.15 -5.10 10.37
CA HIS A 147 -2.84 -4.11 9.54
C HIS A 147 -2.51 -2.68 10.00
N MET A 148 -3.05 -2.22 11.13
CA MET A 148 -2.96 -0.83 11.59
C MET A 148 -1.51 -0.37 11.80
N PHE A 149 -1.22 0.88 11.44
CA PHE A 149 0.09 1.55 11.53
C PHE A 149 1.16 1.09 10.52
N CYS A 150 0.92 0.10 9.67
CA CYS A 150 1.92 -0.36 8.71
C CYS A 150 2.26 0.71 7.65
N ASP A 151 1.28 1.50 7.21
CA ASP A 151 1.42 2.63 6.30
C ASP A 151 2.10 3.84 6.96
N THR A 152 1.80 4.06 8.23
CA THR A 152 2.45 5.08 9.07
C THR A 152 3.94 4.77 9.28
N ASP A 153 4.28 3.50 9.53
CA ASP A 153 5.66 3.02 9.66
C ASP A 153 6.44 3.25 8.36
N LEU A 154 5.89 2.79 7.22
CA LEU A 154 6.52 2.99 5.92
C LEU A 154 6.73 4.47 5.58
N SER A 155 5.72 5.31 5.84
CA SER A 155 5.80 6.75 5.60
C SER A 155 6.88 7.39 6.46
N SER A 156 7.01 6.97 7.73
CA SER A 156 8.07 7.42 8.64
C SER A 156 9.46 7.02 8.16
N ILE A 157 9.63 5.77 7.73
CA ILE A 157 10.88 5.25 7.14
C ILE A 157 11.28 6.11 5.93
N CYS A 158 10.36 6.33 5.01
CA CYS A 158 10.64 7.08 3.78
C CYS A 158 10.93 8.55 4.05
N ASP A 159 10.31 9.16 5.06
CA ASP A 159 10.64 10.52 5.50
C ASP A 159 12.04 10.59 6.12
N LEU A 160 12.40 9.63 6.99
CA LEU A 160 13.74 9.58 7.58
C LEU A 160 14.82 9.33 6.53
N MET A 161 14.56 8.51 5.53
CA MET A 161 15.48 8.27 4.41
C MET A 161 15.51 9.40 3.37
N ASP A 162 14.62 10.38 3.46
CA ASP A 162 14.38 11.42 2.43
C ASP A 162 14.18 10.83 1.04
N CYS A 163 13.35 9.78 0.95
CA CYS A 163 13.14 9.03 -0.29
C CYS A 163 11.72 9.12 -0.85
N THR A 164 10.89 10.07 -0.41
CA THR A 164 9.52 10.26 -0.91
C THR A 164 9.46 11.26 -2.06
N ILE A 165 8.88 10.83 -3.19
CA ILE A 165 8.46 11.70 -4.29
C ILE A 165 7.00 12.07 -4.04
N TYR A 166 6.65 13.36 -4.10
CA TYR A 166 5.28 13.85 -3.95
C TYR A 166 4.71 14.22 -5.32
N ARG A 167 3.63 13.53 -5.74
CA ARG A 167 2.85 13.80 -6.95
C ARG A 167 1.37 13.83 -6.57
N LEU A 168 0.98 14.91 -5.88
CA LEU A 168 -0.41 15.09 -5.42
C LEU A 168 -1.38 15.44 -6.54
N ASP A 169 -0.89 15.66 -7.75
CA ASP A 169 -1.63 15.77 -9.00
C ASP A 169 -2.12 14.41 -9.52
N ILE A 170 -1.52 13.30 -9.07
CA ILE A 170 -1.99 11.94 -9.33
C ILE A 170 -3.01 11.58 -8.26
N THR A 171 -4.27 11.39 -8.67
CA THR A 171 -5.39 11.25 -7.75
C THR A 171 -6.06 9.89 -7.86
N PHE A 172 -6.38 9.32 -6.71
CA PHE A 172 -7.22 8.13 -6.54
C PHE A 172 -8.17 8.40 -5.38
N LYS A 173 -9.36 7.85 -5.39
CA LYS A 173 -10.30 8.06 -4.31
C LYS A 173 -10.33 6.88 -3.36
N HIS A 174 -9.95 7.13 -2.13
CA HIS A 174 -10.06 6.17 -1.03
C HIS A 174 -11.42 6.30 -0.35
N ASN A 175 -12.33 5.37 -0.63
CA ASN A 175 -13.65 5.27 -0.03
C ASN A 175 -13.62 4.55 1.31
N HIS A 176 -12.76 5.03 2.21
CA HIS A 176 -12.62 4.44 3.53
C HIS A 176 -13.96 4.37 4.28
N TYR A 177 -14.27 3.26 4.95
CA TYR A 177 -15.55 2.99 5.60
C TYR A 177 -15.96 4.07 6.62
N THR A 178 -15.01 4.75 7.25
CA THR A 178 -15.31 5.86 8.18
C THR A 178 -15.98 7.04 7.50
N LYS A 179 -15.70 7.27 6.21
CA LYS A 179 -16.37 8.30 5.41
C LYS A 179 -17.75 7.84 4.97
N LEU A 180 -17.89 6.58 4.58
CA LEU A 180 -19.14 6.01 4.05
C LEU A 180 -20.07 5.49 5.16
N LYS A 181 -19.60 5.41 6.41
CA LYS A 181 -20.33 4.87 7.57
C LYS A 181 -20.89 3.44 7.33
N ASN A 182 -20.17 2.62 6.56
CA ASN A 182 -20.56 1.28 6.14
C ASN A 182 -19.55 0.21 6.63
N LYS A 183 -19.21 0.24 7.91
CA LYS A 183 -18.31 -0.72 8.55
C LYS A 183 -18.83 -2.16 8.42
N ASP A 184 -17.98 -3.06 7.96
CA ASP A 184 -18.25 -4.50 7.88
C ASP A 184 -17.29 -5.32 8.76
N SER A 185 -17.46 -6.63 8.78
CA SER A 185 -16.67 -7.55 9.63
C SER A 185 -15.16 -7.51 9.30
N ILE A 186 -14.78 -7.21 8.07
CA ILE A 186 -13.36 -7.07 7.69
C ILE A 186 -12.79 -5.79 8.31
N ASN A 187 -13.56 -4.70 8.30
CA ASN A 187 -13.15 -3.46 8.96
C ASN A 187 -13.02 -3.65 10.48
N GLU A 188 -13.95 -4.41 11.13
CA GLU A 188 -13.85 -4.73 12.55
C GLU A 188 -12.62 -5.56 12.87
N ARG A 189 -12.34 -6.59 12.06
CA ARG A 189 -11.14 -7.41 12.18
C ARG A 189 -9.86 -6.55 12.09
N ASN A 190 -9.82 -5.60 11.17
CA ASN A 190 -8.68 -4.71 10.99
C ASN A 190 -8.52 -3.74 12.16
N ASP A 191 -9.60 -3.10 12.61
CA ASP A 191 -9.59 -2.18 13.75
C ASP A 191 -9.13 -2.87 15.05
N ALA A 192 -9.42 -4.16 15.22
CA ALA A 192 -8.97 -4.93 16.37
C ALA A 192 -7.43 -5.01 16.49
N THR A 193 -6.69 -4.71 15.41
CA THR A 193 -5.22 -4.68 15.42
C THR A 193 -4.63 -3.34 15.87
N TRP A 194 -5.46 -2.34 16.21
CA TRP A 194 -5.02 -0.98 16.54
C TRP A 194 -3.98 -0.93 17.66
N ASN A 195 -4.31 -1.48 18.82
CA ASN A 195 -3.43 -1.42 20.00
C ASN A 195 -2.10 -2.12 19.76
N GLN A 196 -2.12 -3.26 19.06
CA GLN A 196 -0.91 -3.98 18.67
C GLN A 196 -0.06 -3.13 17.71
N GLY A 197 -0.68 -2.56 16.68
CA GLY A 197 0.01 -1.72 15.70
C GLY A 197 0.62 -0.47 16.35
N GLU A 198 -0.12 0.21 17.24
CA GLU A 198 0.39 1.35 18.00
C GLU A 198 1.63 0.98 18.83
N ALA A 199 1.57 -0.13 19.56
CA ALA A 199 2.70 -0.58 20.38
C ALA A 199 3.94 -0.89 19.55
N ILE A 200 3.77 -1.60 18.41
CA ILE A 200 4.87 -1.88 17.48
C ILE A 200 5.44 -0.57 16.93
N TYR A 201 4.59 0.35 16.47
CA TYR A 201 5.02 1.64 15.92
C TYR A 201 5.84 2.44 16.93
N LEU A 202 5.37 2.60 18.16
CA LEU A 202 6.08 3.38 19.19
C LEU A 202 7.42 2.76 19.57
N ARG A 203 7.53 1.42 19.62
CA ARG A 203 8.80 0.73 19.83
C ARG A 203 9.76 1.00 18.67
N ARG A 204 9.32 0.77 17.44
CA ARG A 204 10.12 0.98 16.22
C ARG A 204 10.54 2.43 16.03
N TYR A 205 9.68 3.38 16.42
CA TYR A 205 10.02 4.81 16.43
C TYR A 205 11.26 5.08 17.32
N LYS A 206 11.30 4.51 18.54
CA LYS A 206 12.46 4.64 19.45
C LYS A 206 13.75 4.03 18.86
N GLU A 207 13.59 3.00 18.04
CA GLU A 207 14.66 2.28 17.36
C GLU A 207 14.99 2.86 15.97
N ASN A 208 14.50 4.07 15.66
CA ASN A 208 14.60 4.69 14.32
C ASN A 208 14.14 3.75 13.20
N PHE A 209 13.13 2.91 13.44
CA PHE A 209 12.60 1.93 12.50
C PHE A 209 13.65 0.92 11.98
N GLY A 210 14.74 0.74 12.71
CA GLY A 210 15.87 -0.13 12.32
C GLY A 210 16.84 0.51 11.33
N LEU A 211 16.69 1.81 11.04
CA LEU A 211 17.62 2.53 10.16
C LEU A 211 18.92 2.88 10.88
N SER A 212 20.05 2.74 10.18
CA SER A 212 21.35 3.22 10.63
C SER A 212 21.43 4.75 10.58
N LYS A 213 22.42 5.34 11.27
CA LYS A 213 22.64 6.79 11.26
C LYS A 213 22.94 7.32 9.85
N GLU A 214 23.59 6.53 9.02
CA GLU A 214 23.96 6.86 7.64
C GLU A 214 22.76 6.83 6.69
N GLU A 215 21.71 6.08 7.04
CA GLU A 215 20.46 6.00 6.28
C GLU A 215 19.49 7.13 6.62
N ILE A 216 19.61 7.72 7.81
CA ILE A 216 18.77 8.85 8.24
C ILE A 216 19.29 10.14 7.61
N LYS A 217 18.57 10.64 6.60
CA LYS A 217 18.90 11.85 5.83
C LYS A 217 17.86 12.95 6.01
N GLY A 218 16.72 12.62 6.56
CA GLY A 218 15.56 13.48 6.74
C GLY A 218 14.97 13.41 8.14
N LYS A 219 13.73 13.86 8.25
CA LYS A 219 12.93 13.82 9.49
C LYS A 219 11.47 13.56 9.13
N ILE A 220 10.73 12.95 10.04
CA ILE A 220 9.29 12.77 9.89
C ILE A 220 8.62 14.13 9.74
N LYS A 221 7.84 14.31 8.68
CA LYS A 221 7.34 15.62 8.23
C LYS A 221 6.06 16.06 8.96
N ASP A 222 5.22 15.09 9.40
CA ASP A 222 3.97 15.43 10.08
C ASP A 222 4.21 15.84 11.54
N THR A 223 4.07 17.14 11.82
CA THR A 223 4.24 17.71 13.16
C THR A 223 3.14 17.30 14.14
N HIS A 224 1.91 17.10 13.68
CA HIS A 224 0.79 16.62 14.50
C HIS A 224 1.02 15.18 14.94
N HIS A 225 1.47 14.34 14.02
CA HIS A 225 1.84 12.97 14.31
C HIS A 225 3.02 12.91 15.30
N LEU A 226 4.06 13.72 15.11
CA LEU A 226 5.17 13.81 16.06
C LEU A 226 4.73 14.26 17.45
N ALA A 227 3.79 15.21 17.55
CA ALA A 227 3.24 15.63 18.84
C ALA A 227 2.45 14.49 19.52
N TRP A 228 1.69 13.68 18.75
CA TRP A 228 1.02 12.49 19.26
C TRP A 228 2.03 11.45 19.77
N VAL A 229 3.08 11.14 19.00
CA VAL A 229 4.14 10.22 19.41
C VAL A 229 4.78 10.65 20.73
N ARG A 230 5.14 11.94 20.85
CA ARG A 230 5.74 12.47 22.08
C ARG A 230 4.82 12.32 23.29
N ARG A 231 3.52 12.57 23.15
CA ARG A 231 2.55 12.35 24.25
C ARG A 231 2.50 10.89 24.66
N LYS A 232 2.48 9.96 23.71
CA LYS A 232 2.43 8.51 23.97
C LYS A 232 3.70 7.97 24.63
N LEU A 233 4.86 8.58 24.37
CA LEU A 233 6.14 8.12 24.93
C LEU A 233 6.47 8.75 26.30
N ASN A 234 5.89 9.88 26.63
CA ASN A 234 6.20 10.64 27.85
C ASN A 234 5.07 10.59 28.90
N GLY A 235 3.90 10.03 28.58
CA GLY A 235 2.78 9.80 29.50
C GLY A 235 2.76 8.42 30.05
#